data_acdfe3a36912c11deabc5c52d55fbb81
#
_entry.id   acdfe3a36912c11deabc5c52d55fbb81
#
_cell.length_a   1.000
_cell.length_b   1.000
_cell.length_c   1.000
_cell.angle_alpha   90.00
_cell.angle_beta   90.00
_cell.angle_gamma   90.00
#
_symmetry.space_group_name_H-M   'P 1'
#
loop_
_entity.id
_entity.type
_entity.pdbx_description
1 polymer ?
#
loop_
_entity_poly.entity_id
_entity_poly.type
_entity_poly.pdbx_seq_one_letter_code
_entity_poly.pdbx_strand_id
1 'polypeptide(L)'
;MHRDSTSAKLEPLGADHDSTDGLNPSLIITDEFHAHKDRGLIDVMETATGARSQPLHFQITTAGSNPVSPCGDQHDYACKILERTLADETFFAIICHADVDDDWKDEGTWIKANPHYGVSVNPDDMKSLCRKAKAMPSAAAAFKQKRLNLWVNAYQPWLSMEGWERGNAEPID
;
A
#
# COMPACT_ATOMS: atom_id res chain seq x y z
N MET A 1 9.70 -14.10 19.48
CA MET A 1 10.89 -14.95 19.21
C MET A 1 12.05 -14.36 20.00
N HIS A 2 12.82 -15.20 20.71
CA HIS A 2 13.97 -14.78 21.53
C HIS A 2 15.21 -15.56 21.11
N ARG A 3 16.38 -14.92 21.12
CA ARG A 3 17.68 -15.54 20.84
C ARG A 3 18.60 -15.36 22.04
N ASP A 4 18.83 -16.42 22.81
CA ASP A 4 19.56 -16.37 24.08
C ASP A 4 21.01 -15.87 23.93
N SER A 5 21.69 -16.26 22.86
CA SER A 5 23.10 -15.90 22.62
C SER A 5 23.36 -14.40 22.43
N THR A 6 22.34 -13.63 22.07
CA THR A 6 22.46 -12.17 21.83
C THR A 6 21.47 -11.35 22.63
N SER A 7 20.60 -11.99 23.40
CA SER A 7 19.44 -11.37 24.06
C SER A 7 18.53 -10.61 23.08
N ALA A 8 18.61 -10.94 21.80
CA ALA A 8 17.78 -10.32 20.78
C ALA A 8 16.33 -10.82 20.88
N LYS A 9 15.39 -9.92 20.73
CA LYS A 9 13.95 -10.18 20.87
C LYS A 9 13.23 -9.64 19.64
N LEU A 10 12.38 -10.43 19.03
CA LEU A 10 11.41 -10.01 18.00
C LEU A 10 10.02 -10.30 18.54
N GLU A 11 9.20 -9.27 18.65
CA GLU A 11 7.84 -9.38 19.15
C GLU A 11 6.88 -8.52 18.33
N PRO A 12 5.64 -8.98 18.12
CA PRO A 12 4.60 -8.14 17.56
C PRO A 12 4.16 -7.10 18.58
N LEU A 13 3.86 -5.90 18.09
CA LEU A 13 3.26 -4.82 18.87
C LEU A 13 1.79 -4.67 18.46
N GLY A 14 0.92 -4.41 19.45
CA GLY A 14 -0.46 -4.00 19.18
C GLY A 14 -0.53 -2.55 18.69
N ALA A 15 -1.68 -2.15 18.16
CA ALA A 15 -1.95 -0.78 17.75
C ALA A 15 -2.06 0.22 18.94
N ASP A 16 -2.01 -0.28 20.17
CA ASP A 16 -2.06 0.52 21.40
C ASP A 16 -0.66 1.10 21.67
N HIS A 17 -0.49 2.38 21.35
CA HIS A 17 0.79 3.09 21.51
C HIS A 17 1.08 3.53 22.96
N ASP A 18 0.08 3.58 23.84
CA ASP A 18 0.25 4.02 25.24
C ASP A 18 1.13 3.05 26.05
N SER A 19 1.30 1.82 25.60
CA SER A 19 2.12 0.79 26.24
C SER A 19 3.51 0.58 25.64
N THR A 20 3.89 1.36 24.62
CA THR A 20 5.12 1.15 23.85
C THR A 20 6.26 2.11 24.22
N ASP A 21 6.06 2.99 25.19
CA ASP A 21 7.10 3.88 25.72
C ASP A 21 8.27 3.10 26.33
N GLY A 22 9.49 3.58 26.08
CA GLY A 22 10.72 2.99 26.61
C GLY A 22 11.32 1.86 25.78
N LEU A 23 10.74 1.55 24.61
CA LEU A 23 11.36 0.65 23.63
C LEU A 23 12.59 1.30 23.00
N ASN A 24 13.53 0.47 22.55
CA ASN A 24 14.74 0.92 21.85
C ASN A 24 15.06 -0.08 20.72
N PRO A 25 14.23 -0.10 19.67
CA PRO A 25 14.36 -1.07 18.59
C PRO A 25 15.56 -0.81 17.68
N SER A 26 16.19 -1.87 17.18
CA SER A 26 17.16 -1.81 16.10
C SER A 26 16.51 -2.02 14.73
N LEU A 27 15.34 -2.68 14.72
CA LEU A 27 14.54 -2.96 13.54
C LEU A 27 13.08 -2.76 13.89
N ILE A 28 12.39 -1.99 13.06
CA ILE A 28 10.94 -1.83 13.08
C ILE A 28 10.43 -2.38 11.76
N ILE A 29 9.42 -3.24 11.82
CA ILE A 29 8.72 -3.73 10.63
C ILE A 29 7.26 -3.30 10.75
N THR A 30 6.83 -2.42 9.87
CA THR A 30 5.43 -1.99 9.75
C THR A 30 4.82 -2.70 8.54
N ASP A 31 3.92 -3.62 8.82
CA ASP A 31 3.18 -4.36 7.79
C ASP A 31 1.80 -3.75 7.58
N GLU A 32 1.31 -3.78 6.33
CA GLU A 32 0.00 -3.25 5.94
C GLU A 32 -0.21 -1.80 6.42
N PHE A 33 0.77 -0.91 6.15
CA PHE A 33 0.73 0.47 6.64
C PHE A 33 -0.56 1.20 6.25
N HIS A 34 -1.16 0.89 5.11
CA HIS A 34 -2.44 1.44 4.68
C HIS A 34 -3.60 1.17 5.65
N ALA A 35 -3.48 0.16 6.51
CA ALA A 35 -4.51 -0.20 7.50
C ALA A 35 -4.37 0.57 8.81
N HIS A 36 -3.25 1.26 9.05
CA HIS A 36 -3.04 2.07 10.24
C HIS A 36 -3.91 3.33 10.16
N LYS A 37 -4.67 3.58 11.24
CA LYS A 37 -5.61 4.71 11.31
C LYS A 37 -4.91 6.06 11.47
N ASP A 38 -3.79 6.06 12.18
CA ASP A 38 -2.98 7.23 12.50
C ASP A 38 -1.49 6.86 12.56
N ARG A 39 -0.64 7.86 12.80
CA ARG A 39 0.81 7.67 12.93
C ARG A 39 1.27 7.37 14.35
N GLY A 40 0.40 7.36 15.35
CA GLY A 40 0.80 7.35 16.75
C GLY A 40 1.84 6.28 17.09
N LEU A 41 1.57 5.01 16.77
CA LEU A 41 2.52 3.92 17.00
C LEU A 41 3.83 4.11 16.20
N ILE A 42 3.73 4.58 14.96
CA ILE A 42 4.89 4.77 14.08
C ILE A 42 5.78 5.87 14.62
N ASP A 43 5.22 7.01 15.02
CA ASP A 43 5.95 8.15 15.56
C ASP A 43 6.65 7.80 16.88
N VAL A 44 5.99 7.02 17.75
CA VAL A 44 6.62 6.50 18.98
C VAL A 44 7.79 5.58 18.62
N MET A 45 7.62 4.67 17.65
CA MET A 45 8.69 3.76 17.23
C MET A 45 9.86 4.49 16.58
N GLU A 46 9.62 5.46 15.72
CA GLU A 46 10.65 6.27 15.06
C GLU A 46 11.45 7.08 16.09
N THR A 47 10.80 7.67 17.08
CA THR A 47 11.47 8.41 18.16
C THR A 47 12.22 7.49 19.13
N ALA A 48 11.77 6.24 19.31
CA ALA A 48 12.38 5.25 20.19
C ALA A 48 13.74 4.72 19.69
N THR A 49 14.12 5.01 18.45
CA THR A 49 15.40 4.53 17.86
C THR A 49 16.62 5.36 18.25
N GLY A 50 16.45 6.48 18.93
CA GLY A 50 17.49 7.49 19.16
C GLY A 50 18.79 7.02 19.85
N ALA A 51 18.75 5.87 20.54
CA ALA A 51 19.96 5.27 21.15
C ALA A 51 20.63 4.23 20.24
N ARG A 52 20.15 4.03 19.01
CA ARG A 52 20.73 3.09 18.04
C ARG A 52 21.58 3.83 17.02
N SER A 53 22.72 3.27 16.66
CA SER A 53 23.61 3.86 15.65
C SER A 53 23.10 3.64 14.22
N GLN A 54 22.39 2.53 13.97
CA GLN A 54 21.87 2.16 12.66
C GLN A 54 20.51 1.46 12.82
N PRO A 55 19.47 2.18 13.24
CA PRO A 55 18.12 1.63 13.25
C PRO A 55 17.61 1.48 11.81
N LEU A 56 16.79 0.47 11.58
CA LEU A 56 16.08 0.28 10.32
C LEU A 56 14.59 0.26 10.57
N HIS A 57 13.86 1.12 9.86
CA HIS A 57 12.42 1.05 9.77
C HIS A 57 12.04 0.52 8.38
N PHE A 58 11.44 -0.66 8.32
CA PHE A 58 11.02 -1.32 7.09
C PHE A 58 9.51 -1.33 7.01
N GLN A 59 8.95 -0.69 6.00
CA GLN A 59 7.50 -0.56 5.80
C GLN A 59 7.09 -1.36 4.55
N ILE A 60 6.03 -2.14 4.67
CA ILE A 60 5.45 -2.94 3.58
C ILE A 60 3.97 -2.63 3.52
N THR A 61 3.45 -2.33 2.34
CA THR A 61 2.04 -2.03 2.18
C THR A 61 1.57 -2.17 0.73
N THR A 62 0.29 -2.34 0.55
CA THR A 62 -0.40 -2.04 -0.71
C THR A 62 -0.98 -0.62 -0.66
N ALA A 63 -1.52 -0.14 -1.78
CA ALA A 63 -2.29 1.09 -1.80
C ALA A 63 -3.52 1.01 -0.88
N GLY A 64 -3.87 2.12 -0.25
CA GLY A 64 -5.05 2.25 0.60
C GLY A 64 -6.31 2.67 -0.15
N SER A 65 -7.40 2.78 0.60
CA SER A 65 -8.68 3.34 0.12
C SER A 65 -8.82 4.83 0.41
N ASN A 66 -7.86 5.42 1.13
CA ASN A 66 -7.85 6.83 1.46
C ASN A 66 -6.44 7.40 1.20
N PRO A 67 -6.25 8.20 0.14
CA PRO A 67 -4.97 8.84 -0.11
C PRO A 67 -4.62 9.92 0.96
N VAL A 68 -5.62 10.48 1.64
CA VAL A 68 -5.41 11.41 2.77
C VAL A 68 -5.27 10.59 4.05
N SER A 69 -4.12 9.95 4.22
CA SER A 69 -3.81 9.05 5.34
C SER A 69 -2.30 9.03 5.58
N PRO A 70 -1.84 8.54 6.74
CA PRO A 70 -0.41 8.39 7.00
C PRO A 70 0.34 7.61 5.91
N CYS A 71 -0.28 6.56 5.37
CA CYS A 71 0.28 5.80 4.26
C CYS A 71 0.33 6.62 2.95
N GLY A 72 -0.69 7.45 2.69
CA GLY A 72 -0.69 8.37 1.55
C GLY A 72 0.41 9.41 1.64
N ASP A 73 0.59 10.03 2.81
CA ASP A 73 1.68 10.99 3.05
C ASP A 73 3.06 10.35 2.83
N GLN A 74 3.24 9.10 3.30
CA GLN A 74 4.48 8.35 3.11
C GLN A 74 4.72 7.97 1.64
N HIS A 75 3.64 7.62 0.91
CA HIS A 75 3.70 7.36 -0.51
C HIS A 75 4.12 8.61 -1.29
N ASP A 76 3.53 9.77 -0.99
CA ASP A 76 3.88 11.04 -1.63
C ASP A 76 5.33 11.44 -1.34
N TYR A 77 5.80 11.20 -0.11
CA TYR A 77 7.21 11.40 0.24
C TYR A 77 8.13 10.51 -0.59
N ALA A 78 7.79 9.21 -0.69
CA ALA A 78 8.54 8.25 -1.51
C ALA A 78 8.56 8.64 -3.00
N CYS A 79 7.43 9.07 -3.56
CA CYS A 79 7.35 9.54 -4.95
C CYS A 79 8.28 10.74 -5.19
N LYS A 80 8.30 11.73 -4.30
CA LYS A 80 9.19 12.90 -4.42
C LYS A 80 10.67 12.53 -4.44
N ILE A 81 11.07 11.51 -3.68
CA ILE A 81 12.44 11.01 -3.68
C ILE A 81 12.76 10.27 -4.98
N LEU A 82 11.86 9.38 -5.43
CA LEU A 82 12.03 8.63 -6.67
C LEU A 82 12.08 9.55 -7.90
N GLU A 83 11.30 10.62 -7.91
CA GLU A 83 11.28 11.68 -8.92
C GLU A 83 12.44 12.67 -8.79
N ARG A 84 13.27 12.53 -7.75
CA ARG A 84 14.41 13.42 -7.44
C ARG A 84 14.02 14.88 -7.22
N THR A 85 12.78 15.14 -6.82
CA THR A 85 12.31 16.47 -6.40
C THR A 85 12.66 16.76 -4.94
N LEU A 86 12.93 15.70 -4.17
CA LEU A 86 13.42 15.74 -2.81
C LEU A 86 14.64 14.81 -2.68
N ALA A 87 15.69 15.25 -2.00
CA ALA A 87 16.89 14.45 -1.70
C ALA A 87 16.82 13.95 -0.25
N ASP A 88 16.86 12.63 -0.07
CA ASP A 88 17.06 11.97 1.23
C ASP A 88 17.85 10.68 1.01
N GLU A 89 19.14 10.70 1.39
CA GLU A 89 20.05 9.55 1.24
C GLU A 89 19.79 8.45 2.27
N THR A 90 18.96 8.72 3.29
CA THR A 90 18.62 7.76 4.34
C THR A 90 17.35 6.99 4.04
N PHE A 91 16.63 7.38 3.00
CA PHE A 91 15.36 6.78 2.60
C PHE A 91 15.47 6.01 1.29
N PHE A 92 14.95 4.80 1.29
CA PHE A 92 14.86 3.95 0.10
C PHE A 92 13.42 3.51 -0.14
N ALA A 93 12.95 3.57 -1.38
CA ALA A 93 11.62 3.12 -1.74
C ALA A 93 11.60 2.33 -3.05
N ILE A 94 10.71 1.36 -3.13
CA ILE A 94 10.29 0.70 -4.37
C ILE A 94 8.76 0.78 -4.41
N ILE A 95 8.21 1.31 -5.49
CA ILE A 95 6.77 1.40 -5.72
C ILE A 95 6.46 0.68 -7.02
N CYS A 96 5.63 -0.37 -6.94
CA CYS A 96 5.17 -1.15 -8.08
C CYS A 96 3.65 -0.99 -8.18
N HIS A 97 3.18 -0.30 -9.21
CA HIS A 97 1.75 -0.04 -9.42
C HIS A 97 1.41 0.04 -10.91
N ALA A 98 0.15 -0.07 -11.24
CA ALA A 98 -0.38 0.32 -12.55
C ALA A 98 -0.53 1.85 -12.61
N ASP A 99 -0.45 2.45 -13.80
CA ASP A 99 -0.83 3.85 -13.97
C ASP A 99 -2.36 3.98 -14.07
N VAL A 100 -2.84 5.20 -13.80
CA VAL A 100 -4.29 5.47 -13.80
C VAL A 100 -4.92 5.21 -15.17
N ASP A 101 -4.18 5.47 -16.25
CA ASP A 101 -4.61 5.33 -17.64
C ASP A 101 -4.37 3.91 -18.20
N ASP A 102 -3.73 3.03 -17.46
CA ASP A 102 -3.53 1.64 -17.88
C ASP A 102 -4.85 0.85 -17.92
N ASP A 103 -5.02 0.02 -18.94
CA ASP A 103 -6.15 -0.95 -18.90
C ASP A 103 -5.91 -1.99 -17.81
N TRP A 104 -6.63 -1.85 -16.73
CA TRP A 104 -6.55 -2.76 -15.57
C TRP A 104 -6.90 -4.23 -15.89
N LYS A 105 -7.46 -4.51 -17.07
CA LYS A 105 -7.82 -5.86 -17.54
C LYS A 105 -6.70 -6.51 -18.34
N ASP A 106 -5.67 -5.76 -18.70
CA ASP A 106 -4.54 -6.22 -19.50
C ASP A 106 -3.48 -6.93 -18.64
N GLU A 107 -2.95 -8.04 -19.14
CA GLU A 107 -1.91 -8.82 -18.45
C GLU A 107 -0.58 -8.06 -18.34
N GLY A 108 -0.28 -7.17 -19.29
CA GLY A 108 0.90 -6.30 -19.24
C GLY A 108 0.84 -5.33 -18.06
N THR A 109 -0.35 -4.79 -17.77
CA THR A 109 -0.60 -3.96 -16.58
C THR A 109 -0.39 -4.75 -15.28
N TRP A 110 -0.79 -6.03 -15.26
CA TRP A 110 -0.58 -6.87 -14.07
C TRP A 110 0.89 -7.16 -13.82
N ILE A 111 1.66 -7.44 -14.89
CA ILE A 111 3.12 -7.65 -14.80
C ILE A 111 3.81 -6.38 -14.27
N LYS A 112 3.43 -5.20 -14.78
CA LYS A 112 3.95 -3.91 -14.34
C LYS A 112 3.75 -3.68 -12.84
N ALA A 113 2.56 -3.95 -12.33
CA ALA A 113 2.22 -3.80 -10.92
C ALA A 113 2.78 -4.91 -10.02
N ASN A 114 3.15 -6.06 -10.58
CA ASN A 114 3.59 -7.23 -9.85
C ASN A 114 4.89 -7.80 -10.45
N PRO A 115 6.07 -7.32 -10.04
CA PRO A 115 7.36 -7.79 -10.59
C PRO A 115 7.59 -9.31 -10.45
N HIS A 116 6.92 -9.96 -9.49
CA HIS A 116 6.97 -11.40 -9.27
C HIS A 116 5.83 -12.18 -9.96
N TYR A 117 5.20 -11.57 -10.97
CA TYR A 117 4.16 -12.22 -11.77
C TYR A 117 4.68 -13.51 -12.42
N GLY A 118 3.97 -14.60 -12.26
CA GLY A 118 4.37 -15.92 -12.72
C GLY A 118 5.38 -16.66 -11.80
N VAL A 119 5.86 -16.01 -10.74
CA VAL A 119 6.74 -16.62 -9.72
C VAL A 119 6.00 -16.80 -8.41
N SER A 120 5.72 -15.72 -7.69
CA SER A 120 4.92 -15.75 -6.45
C SER A 120 3.48 -15.28 -6.67
N VAL A 121 3.23 -14.48 -7.70
CA VAL A 121 1.88 -14.08 -8.12
C VAL A 121 1.39 -15.03 -9.21
N ASN A 122 0.37 -15.83 -8.88
CA ASN A 122 -0.17 -16.84 -9.79
C ASN A 122 -0.99 -16.19 -10.91
N PRO A 123 -0.63 -16.38 -12.21
CA PRO A 123 -1.38 -15.84 -13.35
C PRO A 123 -2.84 -16.30 -13.42
N ASP A 124 -3.14 -17.55 -13.07
CA ASP A 124 -4.50 -18.09 -13.14
C ASP A 124 -5.40 -17.49 -12.05
N ASP A 125 -4.84 -17.22 -10.86
CA ASP A 125 -5.54 -16.48 -9.80
C ASP A 125 -5.86 -15.07 -10.27
N MET A 126 -4.90 -14.36 -10.86
CA MET A 126 -5.09 -13.01 -11.41
C MET A 126 -6.18 -12.99 -12.49
N LYS A 127 -6.17 -13.94 -13.42
CA LYS A 127 -7.20 -14.08 -14.45
C LYS A 127 -8.58 -14.33 -13.85
N SER A 128 -8.66 -15.18 -12.82
CA SER A 128 -9.90 -15.48 -12.12
C SER A 128 -10.47 -14.25 -11.40
N LEU A 129 -9.62 -13.55 -10.65
CA LEU A 129 -10.00 -12.32 -9.95
C LEU A 129 -10.42 -11.20 -10.91
N CYS A 130 -9.72 -11.05 -12.05
CA CYS A 130 -10.11 -10.10 -13.08
C CYS A 130 -11.46 -10.42 -13.69
N ARG A 131 -11.78 -11.70 -13.97
CA ARG A 131 -13.12 -12.12 -14.46
C ARG A 131 -14.19 -11.72 -13.46
N LYS A 132 -13.97 -11.96 -12.16
CA LYS A 132 -14.92 -11.56 -11.10
C LYS A 132 -15.05 -10.03 -11.04
N ALA A 133 -13.94 -9.31 -11.14
CA ALA A 133 -13.92 -7.85 -11.12
C ALA A 133 -14.68 -7.23 -12.31
N LYS A 134 -14.63 -7.85 -13.50
CA LYS A 134 -15.44 -7.43 -14.67
C LYS A 134 -16.95 -7.55 -14.43
N ALA A 135 -17.36 -8.50 -13.61
CA ALA A 135 -18.79 -8.76 -13.34
C ALA A 135 -19.34 -7.99 -12.13
N MET A 136 -18.46 -7.53 -11.21
CA MET A 136 -18.88 -6.93 -9.94
C MET A 136 -18.07 -5.66 -9.66
N PRO A 137 -18.70 -4.46 -9.61
CA PRO A 137 -18.01 -3.18 -9.35
C PRO A 137 -17.21 -3.15 -8.05
N SER A 138 -17.74 -3.74 -6.96
CA SER A 138 -17.02 -3.83 -5.68
C SER A 138 -15.76 -4.69 -5.77
N ALA A 139 -15.82 -5.79 -6.54
CA ALA A 139 -14.64 -6.62 -6.79
C ALA A 139 -13.61 -5.91 -7.69
N ALA A 140 -14.07 -5.04 -8.61
CA ALA A 140 -13.18 -4.23 -9.44
C ALA A 140 -12.36 -3.24 -8.60
N ALA A 141 -12.97 -2.55 -7.65
CA ALA A 141 -12.26 -1.66 -6.72
C ALA A 141 -11.20 -2.44 -5.90
N ALA A 142 -11.59 -3.58 -5.34
CA ALA A 142 -10.67 -4.43 -4.57
C ALA A 142 -9.52 -4.99 -5.45
N PHE A 143 -9.79 -5.36 -6.70
CA PHE A 143 -8.76 -5.83 -7.63
C PHE A 143 -7.77 -4.72 -7.95
N LYS A 144 -8.24 -3.53 -8.32
CA LYS A 144 -7.41 -2.36 -8.60
C LYS A 144 -6.53 -1.99 -7.41
N GLN A 145 -7.09 -1.94 -6.21
CA GLN A 145 -6.35 -1.61 -5.00
C GLN A 145 -5.31 -2.68 -4.65
N LYS A 146 -5.74 -3.94 -4.51
CA LYS A 146 -4.91 -4.98 -3.88
C LYS A 146 -4.01 -5.73 -4.87
N ARG A 147 -4.31 -5.68 -6.17
CA ARG A 147 -3.54 -6.39 -7.20
C ARG A 147 -2.77 -5.46 -8.12
N LEU A 148 -3.21 -4.20 -8.24
CA LEU A 148 -2.55 -3.23 -9.11
C LEU A 148 -1.99 -2.03 -8.35
N ASN A 149 -2.11 -2.00 -7.02
CA ASN A 149 -1.65 -0.93 -6.15
C ASN A 149 -2.15 0.46 -6.57
N LEU A 150 -3.38 0.52 -7.09
CA LEU A 150 -4.04 1.77 -7.40
C LEU A 150 -4.78 2.31 -6.17
N TRP A 151 -4.59 3.57 -5.86
CA TRP A 151 -5.39 4.25 -4.84
C TRP A 151 -6.83 4.34 -5.33
N VAL A 152 -7.75 3.71 -4.60
CA VAL A 152 -9.19 3.73 -4.91
C VAL A 152 -9.90 4.46 -3.78
N ASN A 153 -10.67 5.48 -4.12
CA ASN A 153 -11.49 6.15 -3.12
C ASN A 153 -12.50 5.15 -2.53
N ALA A 154 -12.60 5.12 -1.19
CA ALA A 154 -13.53 4.25 -0.47
C ALA A 154 -15.01 4.55 -0.79
N TYR A 155 -15.29 5.72 -1.33
CA TYR A 155 -16.59 6.04 -1.89
C TYR A 155 -16.81 5.20 -3.14
N GLN A 156 -17.52 4.07 -2.97
CA GLN A 156 -18.12 3.40 -4.12
C GLN A 156 -19.08 4.41 -4.74
N PRO A 157 -18.83 4.90 -5.97
CA PRO A 157 -19.84 5.69 -6.64
C PRO A 157 -21.07 4.79 -6.77
N TRP A 158 -22.20 5.20 -6.21
CA TRP A 158 -23.46 4.45 -6.33
C TRP A 158 -23.93 4.35 -7.79
N LEU A 159 -23.32 5.16 -8.67
CA LEU A 159 -23.48 5.13 -10.13
C LEU A 159 -22.13 4.82 -10.79
N SER A 160 -22.13 3.84 -11.70
CA SER A 160 -21.02 3.61 -12.60
C SER A 160 -20.89 4.82 -13.54
N MET A 161 -19.75 5.51 -13.54
CA MET A 161 -19.51 6.63 -14.46
C MET A 161 -19.61 6.20 -15.93
N GLU A 162 -19.13 4.99 -16.28
CA GLU A 162 -19.30 4.39 -17.62
C GLU A 162 -20.79 4.15 -17.95
N GLY A 163 -21.61 3.84 -16.96
CA GLY A 163 -23.06 3.69 -17.11
C GLY A 163 -23.75 5.04 -17.31
N TRP A 164 -23.27 6.06 -16.57
CA TRP A 164 -23.77 7.43 -16.68
C TRP A 164 -23.45 8.05 -18.05
N GLU A 165 -22.21 7.92 -18.50
CA GLU A 165 -21.75 8.43 -19.81
C GLU A 165 -22.46 7.76 -20.98
N ARG A 166 -22.74 6.44 -20.89
CA ARG A 166 -23.55 5.72 -21.89
C ARG A 166 -24.99 6.18 -21.91
N GLY A 167 -25.56 6.49 -20.74
CA GLY A 167 -26.93 7.02 -20.64
C GLY A 167 -27.08 8.45 -21.17
N ASN A 168 -25.97 9.21 -21.29
CA ASN A 168 -25.98 10.58 -21.77
C ASN A 168 -25.72 10.69 -23.28
N ALA A 169 -25.55 9.56 -23.98
CA ALA A 169 -25.20 9.52 -25.40
C ALA A 169 -26.41 9.65 -26.34
N GLU A 170 -27.64 9.54 -25.85
CA GLU A 170 -28.85 9.75 -26.63
C GLU A 170 -29.65 10.96 -26.11
N PRO A 171 -30.01 11.92 -26.99
CA PRO A 171 -30.93 12.99 -26.60
C PRO A 171 -32.31 12.36 -26.27
N ILE A 172 -32.87 12.79 -25.16
CA ILE A 172 -34.27 12.46 -24.82
C ILE A 172 -35.14 13.36 -25.71
N ASP A 173 -35.85 12.74 -26.68
CA ASP A 173 -36.88 13.39 -27.50
C ASP A 173 -38.10 13.79 -26.67
#